data_8201fade055edf661f8b8258d7403e48
#
_entry.id   8201fade055edf661f8b8258d7403e48
#
_cell.length_a   1.000
_cell.length_b   1.000
_cell.length_c   1.000
_cell.angle_alpha   90.00
_cell.angle_beta   90.00
_cell.angle_gamma   90.00
#
_symmetry.space_group_name_H-M   'P 1'
#
loop_
_entity.id
_entity.type
_entity.pdbx_description
1 polymer ?
#
loop_
_entity_poly.entity_id
_entity_poly.type
_entity_poly.pdbx_seq_one_letter_code
_entity_poly.pdbx_strand_id
1 'polypeptide(L)'
;MLGYLYGDIVKDDKPAAKSIHAPVQSVDFSLFNEYSKFTDGYCMEFILQLLKSGSYIQLFDLDRYIEDIGVYGNSLVVVRDGSRVKVHIHTLRPEKVIALSRQYGEFLTFKLETMQLQHNEVIKEETDSRKLPHKKLAIVSVVNGVGLKTLFEELGADVVICCGETMNASSQEFVDAFNRIDADDIVVFPNNKNVILAAQQAAQLHGGDNIHILPSRSIAEGYFAVAMDVPDNDNKYRINSMRSGLRDVTTLIETTASRDYSYHDLTCRQGEEIVLMNGEIVSVNKNWLECLIEAMRLVPDIDDAETCVVFSGEGVSEDELDELSERLEEEFPTLEAEIIDGGQKLYRFIIGLS
;
A
#
# COMPACT_ATOMS: atom_id res chain seq x y z
N MET A 1 62.15 38.78 14.89
CA MET A 1 61.04 39.58 15.42
C MET A 1 59.77 39.19 14.61
N LEU A 2 58.81 38.70 15.29
CA LEU A 2 57.56 38.09 14.76
C LEU A 2 56.64 39.15 14.13
N GLY A 3 56.05 38.84 12.98
CA GLY A 3 54.94 39.57 12.39
C GLY A 3 53.94 38.61 11.81
N TYR A 4 52.78 38.46 12.46
CA TYR A 4 51.66 37.64 12.09
C TYR A 4 50.94 38.23 10.85
N LEU A 5 50.79 37.42 9.84
CA LEU A 5 49.87 37.66 8.73
C LEU A 5 48.49 37.08 9.07
N TYR A 6 47.51 37.96 9.21
CA TYR A 6 46.09 37.60 9.21
C TYR A 6 45.62 37.45 7.76
N GLY A 7 45.26 36.26 7.39
CA GLY A 7 44.62 35.99 6.09
C GLY A 7 43.11 36.26 6.18
N ASP A 8 42.61 36.98 5.20
CA ASP A 8 41.21 37.29 5.01
C ASP A 8 40.38 36.01 4.79
N ILE A 9 39.38 35.83 5.65
CA ILE A 9 38.36 34.77 5.49
C ILE A 9 37.36 35.27 4.44
N VAL A 10 37.44 34.69 3.25
CA VAL A 10 36.42 34.85 2.23
C VAL A 10 35.14 34.14 2.78
N LYS A 11 34.08 34.91 2.99
CA LYS A 11 32.74 34.38 3.27
C LYS A 11 32.15 33.77 2.03
N ASP A 12 32.16 32.46 1.95
CA ASP A 12 31.33 31.72 0.98
C ASP A 12 29.88 31.82 1.43
N ASP A 13 29.12 32.65 0.73
CA ASP A 13 27.65 32.68 0.79
C ASP A 13 27.10 31.42 0.11
N LYS A 14 26.94 30.33 0.83
CA LYS A 14 26.11 29.22 0.44
C LYS A 14 24.66 29.59 0.71
N PRO A 15 23.75 29.50 -0.29
CA PRO A 15 22.33 29.71 -0.04
C PRO A 15 21.84 28.68 0.99
N ALA A 16 21.17 29.16 2.02
CA ALA A 16 20.56 28.32 3.05
C ALA A 16 19.58 27.35 2.38
N ALA A 17 19.84 26.06 2.55
CA ALA A 17 18.91 25.01 2.16
C ALA A 17 17.59 25.26 2.90
N LYS A 18 16.52 25.56 2.15
CA LYS A 18 15.17 25.58 2.69
C LYS A 18 14.86 24.16 3.14
N SER A 19 14.74 23.96 4.44
CA SER A 19 14.19 22.73 5.00
C SER A 19 12.73 22.63 4.53
N ILE A 20 12.48 21.74 3.61
CA ILE A 20 11.14 21.31 3.26
C ILE A 20 10.71 20.41 4.42
N HIS A 21 10.03 20.99 5.42
CA HIS A 21 9.29 20.19 6.37
C HIS A 21 8.08 19.65 5.61
N ALA A 22 8.10 18.35 5.31
CA ALA A 22 6.87 17.63 5.01
C ALA A 22 5.91 17.87 6.20
N PRO A 23 4.60 18.06 5.95
CA PRO A 23 3.65 18.22 7.05
C PRO A 23 3.73 16.97 7.91
N VAL A 24 4.14 17.15 9.16
CA VAL A 24 4.03 16.11 10.19
C VAL A 24 2.55 15.86 10.34
N GLN A 25 2.07 14.66 9.99
CA GLN A 25 0.73 14.23 10.33
C GLN A 25 0.51 14.56 11.80
N SER A 26 -0.57 15.23 12.12
CA SER A 26 -0.90 15.63 13.48
C SER A 26 -1.25 14.36 14.29
N VAL A 27 -0.24 13.77 14.90
CA VAL A 27 -0.44 12.67 15.86
C VAL A 27 -1.23 13.24 17.03
N ASP A 28 -2.37 12.64 17.34
CA ASP A 28 -3.17 13.03 18.51
C ASP A 28 -2.48 12.53 19.79
N PHE A 29 -1.66 13.38 20.39
CA PHE A 29 -0.95 13.09 21.62
C PHE A 29 -1.85 13.14 22.87
N SER A 30 -3.15 13.52 22.73
CA SER A 30 -4.06 13.62 23.88
C SER A 30 -4.35 12.28 24.57
N LEU A 31 -4.12 11.18 23.84
CA LEU A 31 -4.27 9.80 24.34
C LEU A 31 -3.07 9.30 25.15
N PHE A 32 -1.95 10.05 25.15
CA PHE A 32 -0.73 9.68 25.86
C PHE A 32 -0.46 10.65 26.98
N ASN A 33 -0.16 10.11 28.16
CA ASN A 33 0.29 10.87 29.32
C ASN A 33 1.40 10.09 30.05
N GLU A 34 1.91 10.67 31.13
CA GLU A 34 2.99 10.09 31.94
C GLU A 34 2.68 8.72 32.57
N TYR A 35 1.39 8.31 32.56
CA TYR A 35 0.94 7.02 33.07
C TYR A 35 0.69 5.98 31.97
N SER A 36 0.87 6.34 30.72
CA SER A 36 0.65 5.43 29.58
C SER A 36 1.66 4.28 29.63
N LYS A 37 1.15 3.04 29.53
CA LYS A 37 1.98 1.84 29.48
C LYS A 37 2.15 1.40 28.04
N PHE A 38 3.38 1.37 27.56
CA PHE A 38 3.72 0.91 26.22
C PHE A 38 4.03 -0.59 26.26
N THR A 39 3.00 -1.41 26.05
CA THR A 39 3.09 -2.88 26.14
C THR A 39 3.33 -3.55 24.80
N ASP A 40 2.93 -2.91 23.71
CA ASP A 40 2.90 -3.54 22.38
C ASP A 40 4.23 -3.44 21.63
N GLY A 41 5.17 -2.62 22.13
CA GLY A 41 6.50 -2.48 21.55
C GLY A 41 6.55 -1.57 20.32
N TYR A 42 7.52 -1.85 19.46
CA TYR A 42 7.84 -1.03 18.30
C TYR A 42 7.86 -1.88 17.03
N CYS A 43 7.27 -1.36 15.97
CA CYS A 43 7.50 -1.80 14.60
C CYS A 43 8.76 -1.08 14.09
N MET A 44 9.75 -1.85 13.69
CA MET A 44 11.05 -1.34 13.26
C MET A 44 11.36 -1.87 11.86
N GLU A 45 11.60 -0.95 10.93
CA GLU A 45 11.98 -1.26 9.56
C GLU A 45 13.23 -0.46 9.18
N PHE A 46 14.23 -1.12 8.60
CA PHE A 46 15.44 -0.45 8.15
C PHE A 46 16.13 -1.18 7.00
N ILE A 47 16.96 -0.41 6.27
CA ILE A 47 17.89 -0.95 5.28
C ILE A 47 19.30 -0.70 5.79
N LEU A 48 20.06 -1.77 5.95
CA LEU A 48 21.46 -1.76 6.36
C LEU A 48 22.35 -1.91 5.12
N GLN A 49 23.31 -0.99 4.94
CA GLN A 49 24.39 -1.11 3.97
C GLN A 49 25.57 -1.80 4.63
N LEU A 50 25.90 -3.02 4.19
CA LEU A 50 27.08 -3.72 4.66
C LEU A 50 28.36 -3.00 4.21
N LEU A 51 29.31 -2.76 5.12
CA LEU A 51 30.52 -2.02 4.84
C LEU A 51 31.64 -2.93 4.32
N LYS A 52 32.40 -2.42 3.33
CA LYS A 52 33.54 -3.14 2.73
C LYS A 52 34.80 -3.12 3.63
N SER A 53 34.93 -2.15 4.54
CA SER A 53 36.14 -2.03 5.35
C SER A 53 36.18 -3.12 6.41
N GLY A 54 37.12 -4.06 6.26
CA GLY A 54 37.39 -5.08 7.27
C GLY A 54 36.69 -6.42 7.06
N SER A 55 36.46 -6.86 5.82
CA SER A 55 35.98 -8.24 5.51
C SER A 55 34.50 -8.53 5.85
N TYR A 56 33.71 -7.58 6.27
CA TYR A 56 32.34 -7.83 6.75
C TYR A 56 31.38 -8.32 5.67
N ILE A 57 31.52 -7.92 4.40
CA ILE A 57 30.62 -8.39 3.33
C ILE A 57 30.85 -9.88 3.03
N GLN A 58 32.07 -10.36 3.14
CA GLN A 58 32.42 -11.79 2.92
C GLN A 58 32.13 -12.66 4.16
N LEU A 59 32.10 -12.03 5.36
CA LEU A 59 31.86 -12.71 6.64
C LEU A 59 30.42 -12.52 7.16
N PHE A 60 29.59 -11.72 6.48
CA PHE A 60 28.21 -11.54 6.89
C PHE A 60 27.42 -12.81 6.60
N ASP A 61 27.15 -13.56 7.65
CA ASP A 61 26.30 -14.74 7.66
C ASP A 61 24.87 -14.30 7.94
N LEU A 62 24.01 -14.45 6.93
CA LEU A 62 22.60 -14.05 6.99
C LEU A 62 21.84 -14.89 8.02
N ASP A 63 22.07 -16.21 8.03
CA ASP A 63 21.33 -17.12 8.91
C ASP A 63 21.67 -16.83 10.37
N ARG A 64 22.95 -16.63 10.66
CA ARG A 64 23.41 -16.23 11.99
C ARG A 64 22.86 -14.85 12.39
N TYR A 65 22.82 -13.90 11.47
CA TYR A 65 22.24 -12.59 11.74
C TYR A 65 20.75 -12.67 12.08
N ILE A 66 19.99 -13.53 11.36
CA ILE A 66 18.58 -13.80 11.63
C ILE A 66 18.41 -14.42 13.03
N GLU A 67 19.24 -15.39 13.41
CA GLU A 67 19.23 -16.00 14.74
C GLU A 67 19.52 -14.94 15.84
N ASP A 68 20.60 -14.16 15.65
CA ASP A 68 21.04 -13.18 16.64
C ASP A 68 20.03 -12.05 16.85
N ILE A 69 19.35 -11.58 15.77
CA ILE A 69 18.36 -10.50 15.84
C ILE A 69 16.99 -11.02 16.32
N GLY A 70 16.66 -12.27 15.99
CA GLY A 70 15.38 -12.91 16.32
C GLY A 70 15.14 -13.05 17.82
N VAL A 71 16.18 -13.06 18.65
CA VAL A 71 16.04 -13.10 20.12
C VAL A 71 15.48 -11.80 20.71
N TYR A 72 15.47 -10.71 19.92
CA TYR A 72 15.02 -9.39 20.38
C TYR A 72 13.60 -9.03 19.97
N GLY A 73 12.93 -9.88 19.15
CA GLY A 73 11.57 -9.58 18.69
C GLY A 73 10.90 -10.73 17.97
N ASN A 74 9.74 -10.45 17.42
CA ASN A 74 8.94 -11.36 16.61
C ASN A 74 8.61 -10.72 15.24
N SER A 75 7.83 -11.40 14.40
CA SER A 75 7.47 -10.92 13.05
C SER A 75 8.71 -10.52 12.22
N LEU A 76 9.83 -11.23 12.43
CA LEU A 76 11.10 -10.92 11.80
C LEU A 76 11.09 -11.30 10.32
N VAL A 77 11.36 -10.33 9.47
CA VAL A 77 11.60 -10.51 8.03
C VAL A 77 12.96 -9.91 7.70
N VAL A 78 13.87 -10.72 7.15
CA VAL A 78 15.19 -10.26 6.70
C VAL A 78 15.39 -10.66 5.25
N VAL A 79 15.66 -9.66 4.40
CA VAL A 79 15.92 -9.86 2.98
C VAL A 79 17.27 -9.25 2.63
N ARG A 80 18.16 -10.05 2.01
CA ARG A 80 19.46 -9.59 1.52
C ARG A 80 19.42 -9.39 0.00
N ASP A 81 19.86 -8.20 -0.43
CA ASP A 81 20.10 -7.87 -1.84
C ASP A 81 21.54 -7.34 -1.98
N GLY A 82 22.45 -8.18 -2.43
CA GLY A 82 23.87 -7.86 -2.57
C GLY A 82 24.52 -7.42 -1.26
N SER A 83 24.86 -6.11 -1.17
CA SER A 83 25.45 -5.48 0.01
C SER A 83 24.42 -4.78 0.90
N ARG A 84 23.12 -4.90 0.62
CA ARG A 84 22.03 -4.34 1.40
C ARG A 84 21.25 -5.43 2.11
N VAL A 85 20.82 -5.13 3.32
CA VAL A 85 19.96 -6.02 4.11
C VAL A 85 18.77 -5.22 4.58
N LYS A 86 17.56 -5.58 4.11
CA LYS A 86 16.30 -5.04 4.60
C LYS A 86 15.83 -5.87 5.77
N VAL A 87 15.46 -5.22 6.87
CA VAL A 87 14.97 -5.85 8.09
C VAL A 87 13.66 -5.21 8.50
N HIS A 88 12.71 -6.06 8.86
CA HIS A 88 11.48 -5.69 9.56
C HIS A 88 11.37 -6.56 10.81
N ILE A 89 11.10 -5.97 11.97
CA ILE A 89 10.97 -6.67 13.24
C ILE A 89 10.05 -5.91 14.19
N HIS A 90 9.22 -6.66 14.94
CA HIS A 90 8.48 -6.14 16.08
C HIS A 90 9.26 -6.40 17.37
N THR A 91 9.60 -5.36 18.12
CA THR A 91 10.49 -5.49 19.28
C THR A 91 10.12 -4.56 20.45
N LEU A 92 10.31 -5.05 21.66
CA LEU A 92 10.29 -4.24 22.89
C LEU A 92 11.65 -3.60 23.19
N ARG A 93 12.69 -3.96 22.42
CA ARG A 93 14.09 -3.55 22.67
C ARG A 93 14.76 -3.03 21.40
N PRO A 94 14.26 -1.94 20.81
CA PRO A 94 14.80 -1.41 19.56
C PRO A 94 16.29 -1.04 19.68
N GLU A 95 16.73 -0.61 20.85
CA GLU A 95 18.13 -0.30 21.11
C GLU A 95 19.07 -1.50 20.93
N LYS A 96 18.59 -2.73 21.19
CA LYS A 96 19.38 -3.96 21.00
C LYS A 96 19.50 -4.32 19.54
N VAL A 97 18.40 -4.18 18.81
CA VAL A 97 18.35 -4.42 17.36
C VAL A 97 19.29 -3.44 16.64
N ILE A 98 19.24 -2.15 17.00
CA ILE A 98 20.12 -1.12 16.45
C ILE A 98 21.59 -1.44 16.77
N ALA A 99 21.91 -1.74 18.03
CA ALA A 99 23.29 -2.00 18.46
C ALA A 99 23.89 -3.23 17.78
N LEU A 100 23.11 -4.29 17.58
CA LEU A 100 23.53 -5.49 16.87
C LEU A 100 23.76 -5.19 15.38
N SER A 101 22.78 -4.60 14.71
CA SER A 101 22.82 -4.34 13.27
C SER A 101 23.95 -3.39 12.88
N ARG A 102 24.26 -2.42 13.72
CA ARG A 102 25.33 -1.46 13.48
C ARG A 102 26.76 -2.06 13.47
N GLN A 103 26.92 -3.25 14.00
CA GLN A 103 28.18 -3.98 13.91
C GLN A 103 28.48 -4.45 12.47
N TYR A 104 27.46 -4.57 11.63
CA TYR A 104 27.58 -5.09 10.26
C TYR A 104 27.58 -4.00 9.19
N GLY A 105 27.04 -2.79 9.51
CA GLY A 105 26.94 -1.75 8.50
C GLY A 105 26.34 -0.44 9.00
N GLU A 106 26.00 0.42 8.04
CA GLU A 106 25.34 1.70 8.29
C GLU A 106 23.89 1.68 7.81
N PHE A 107 23.00 2.35 8.55
CA PHE A 107 21.59 2.46 8.18
C PHE A 107 21.42 3.44 7.01
N LEU A 108 20.84 2.97 5.91
CA LEU A 108 20.44 3.82 4.77
C LEU A 108 19.06 4.43 5.00
N THR A 109 18.14 3.62 5.53
CA THR A 109 16.80 4.04 5.93
C THR A 109 16.51 3.46 7.30
N PHE A 110 15.73 4.17 8.09
CA PHE A 110 15.36 3.74 9.42
C PHE A 110 13.98 4.28 9.78
N LYS A 111 13.05 3.38 10.10
CA LYS A 111 11.70 3.69 10.56
C LYS A 111 11.48 2.98 11.88
N LEU A 112 11.00 3.71 12.88
CA LEU A 112 10.65 3.20 14.20
C LEU A 112 9.32 3.81 14.60
N GLU A 113 8.31 2.99 14.75
CA GLU A 113 6.97 3.41 15.16
C GLU A 113 6.53 2.61 16.38
N THR A 114 5.82 3.25 17.29
CA THR A 114 5.21 2.50 18.39
C THR A 114 4.00 1.77 17.84
N MET A 115 3.91 0.46 18.10
CA MET A 115 2.75 -0.34 17.69
C MET A 115 1.47 0.15 18.36
N GLN A 116 1.59 0.83 19.48
CA GLN A 116 0.48 1.44 20.21
C GLN A 116 -0.09 2.69 19.49
N LEU A 117 0.73 3.42 18.71
CA LEU A 117 0.24 4.49 17.83
C LEU A 117 -0.52 3.90 16.64
N GLN A 118 0.00 2.82 16.03
CA GLN A 118 -0.70 2.07 14.99
C GLN A 118 -2.01 1.46 15.53
N HIS A 119 -1.98 0.95 16.76
CA HIS A 119 -3.17 0.41 17.44
C HIS A 119 -4.20 1.49 17.77
N ASN A 120 -3.79 2.70 18.11
CA ASN A 120 -4.69 3.79 18.46
C ASN A 120 -5.27 4.51 17.23
N GLU A 121 -4.61 4.48 16.07
CA GLU A 121 -5.24 4.83 14.81
C GLU A 121 -6.34 3.81 14.44
N VAL A 122 -6.11 2.55 14.75
CA VAL A 122 -7.10 1.46 14.68
C VAL A 122 -8.17 1.57 15.79
N ILE A 123 -7.83 2.02 17.02
CA ILE A 123 -8.80 2.17 18.16
C ILE A 123 -9.80 3.32 17.93
N LYS A 124 -9.53 4.31 17.10
CA LYS A 124 -10.62 5.21 16.65
C LYS A 124 -11.69 4.47 15.85
N GLU A 125 -11.40 3.27 15.36
CA GLU A 125 -12.35 2.33 14.76
C GLU A 125 -12.80 1.20 15.71
N GLU A 126 -12.20 1.04 16.90
CA GLU A 126 -12.61 0.07 17.92
C GLU A 126 -13.83 0.52 18.75
N THR A 127 -14.87 0.96 18.11
CA THR A 127 -16.20 0.88 18.70
C THR A 127 -16.97 -0.29 18.10
N ASP A 128 -16.41 -1.47 18.03
CA ASP A 128 -17.21 -2.68 18.14
C ASP A 128 -16.35 -3.97 18.12
N SER A 129 -15.93 -4.42 19.29
CA SER A 129 -15.52 -5.82 19.52
C SER A 129 -16.70 -6.80 19.53
N ARG A 130 -17.90 -6.36 19.07
CA ARG A 130 -19.05 -7.25 18.89
C ARG A 130 -18.89 -8.00 17.60
N LYS A 131 -19.05 -9.32 17.67
CA LYS A 131 -19.25 -10.12 16.46
C LYS A 131 -20.38 -9.53 15.64
N LEU A 132 -20.19 -9.44 14.36
CA LEU A 132 -21.23 -9.05 13.42
C LEU A 132 -22.39 -10.04 13.50
N PRO A 133 -23.64 -9.63 13.22
CA PRO A 133 -24.75 -10.56 13.13
C PRO A 133 -24.46 -11.69 12.16
N HIS A 134 -24.93 -12.89 12.47
CA HIS A 134 -24.74 -14.05 11.60
C HIS A 134 -25.26 -13.80 10.19
N LYS A 135 -24.45 -14.12 9.19
CA LYS A 135 -24.77 -14.05 7.76
C LYS A 135 -24.48 -15.37 7.06
N LYS A 136 -25.18 -15.65 5.99
CA LYS A 136 -24.86 -16.80 5.14
C LYS A 136 -23.51 -16.63 4.44
N LEU A 137 -23.22 -15.43 3.96
CA LEU A 137 -21.97 -15.08 3.30
C LEU A 137 -21.56 -13.66 3.71
N ALA A 138 -20.34 -13.52 4.17
CA ALA A 138 -19.72 -12.25 4.49
C ALA A 138 -18.59 -11.92 3.50
N ILE A 139 -18.38 -10.63 3.24
CA ILE A 139 -17.38 -10.13 2.31
C ILE A 139 -16.35 -9.30 3.08
N VAL A 140 -15.07 -9.63 2.88
CA VAL A 140 -13.91 -8.87 3.38
C VAL A 140 -13.17 -8.27 2.21
N SER A 141 -12.87 -6.98 2.26
CA SER A 141 -12.12 -6.30 1.20
C SER A 141 -10.97 -5.47 1.77
N VAL A 142 -9.86 -5.38 1.04
CA VAL A 142 -8.72 -4.52 1.39
C VAL A 142 -8.73 -3.29 0.50
N VAL A 143 -8.60 -2.11 1.09
CA VAL A 143 -8.58 -0.83 0.36
C VAL A 143 -7.54 0.14 0.97
N ASN A 144 -7.27 1.25 0.25
CA ASN A 144 -6.41 2.35 0.71
C ASN A 144 -7.05 3.69 0.36
N GLY A 145 -7.99 4.13 1.11
CA GLY A 145 -8.69 5.40 0.90
C GLY A 145 -10.01 5.42 1.63
N VAL A 146 -10.39 6.57 2.14
CA VAL A 146 -11.65 6.70 2.91
C VAL A 146 -12.86 6.55 1.98
N GLY A 147 -12.79 7.13 0.78
CA GLY A 147 -13.86 6.99 -0.21
C GLY A 147 -14.00 5.56 -0.69
N LEU A 148 -12.88 4.86 -0.97
CA LEU A 148 -12.89 3.43 -1.32
C LEU A 148 -13.47 2.57 -0.19
N LYS A 149 -13.18 2.90 1.08
CA LYS A 149 -13.79 2.18 2.22
C LYS A 149 -15.31 2.30 2.19
N THR A 150 -15.81 3.52 2.10
CA THR A 150 -17.26 3.78 2.03
C THR A 150 -17.89 3.06 0.85
N LEU A 151 -17.27 3.14 -0.33
CA LEU A 151 -17.76 2.47 -1.54
C LEU A 151 -17.89 0.94 -1.35
N PHE A 152 -16.85 0.28 -0.83
CA PHE A 152 -16.90 -1.17 -0.64
C PHE A 152 -17.89 -1.59 0.46
N GLU A 153 -18.10 -0.75 1.50
CA GLU A 153 -19.16 -0.95 2.49
C GLU A 153 -20.56 -0.83 1.85
N GLU A 154 -20.77 0.16 0.97
CA GLU A 154 -22.02 0.35 0.22
C GLU A 154 -22.26 -0.79 -0.78
N LEU A 155 -21.21 -1.33 -1.40
CA LEU A 155 -21.30 -2.53 -2.26
C LEU A 155 -21.58 -3.82 -1.47
N GLY A 156 -21.60 -3.78 -0.15
CA GLY A 156 -21.94 -4.90 0.71
C GLY A 156 -20.78 -5.61 1.38
N ALA A 157 -19.58 -5.06 1.38
CA ALA A 157 -18.48 -5.59 2.18
C ALA A 157 -18.79 -5.43 3.68
N ASP A 158 -18.70 -6.53 4.42
CA ASP A 158 -18.98 -6.57 5.86
C ASP A 158 -17.83 -6.05 6.71
N VAL A 159 -16.61 -6.29 6.23
CA VAL A 159 -15.39 -5.78 6.85
C VAL A 159 -14.47 -5.24 5.74
N VAL A 160 -14.11 -3.97 5.87
CA VAL A 160 -13.12 -3.35 5.00
C VAL A 160 -11.85 -3.11 5.79
N ILE A 161 -10.76 -3.79 5.39
CA ILE A 161 -9.42 -3.58 5.94
C ILE A 161 -8.83 -2.37 5.23
N CYS A 162 -8.85 -1.21 5.90
CA CYS A 162 -8.29 0.01 5.35
C CYS A 162 -6.80 0.08 5.68
N CYS A 163 -5.96 -0.21 4.69
CA CYS A 163 -4.51 -0.13 4.83
C CYS A 163 -4.01 1.27 4.50
N GLY A 164 -2.88 1.66 5.09
CA GLY A 164 -2.19 2.88 4.70
C GLY A 164 -1.72 2.89 3.23
N GLU A 165 -0.90 3.84 2.86
CA GLU A 165 -0.47 4.13 1.48
C GLU A 165 0.01 2.91 0.69
N THR A 166 0.61 1.93 1.34
CA THR A 166 1.21 0.76 0.67
C THR A 166 0.24 -0.39 0.39
N MET A 167 -1.01 -0.33 0.84
CA MET A 167 -1.99 -1.43 0.75
C MET A 167 -1.45 -2.82 1.17
N ASN A 168 -0.59 -2.87 2.18
CA ASN A 168 0.04 -4.10 2.64
C ASN A 168 -0.63 -4.58 3.94
N ALA A 169 -1.81 -5.21 3.82
CA ALA A 169 -2.45 -5.87 4.95
C ALA A 169 -1.61 -7.06 5.43
N SER A 170 -1.41 -7.15 6.74
CA SER A 170 -0.74 -8.27 7.38
C SER A 170 -1.67 -9.47 7.56
N SER A 171 -1.12 -10.66 7.73
CA SER A 171 -1.93 -11.85 8.05
C SER A 171 -2.74 -11.68 9.34
N GLN A 172 -2.23 -10.89 10.30
CA GLN A 172 -2.94 -10.62 11.56
C GLN A 172 -4.21 -9.78 11.34
N GLU A 173 -4.14 -8.73 10.51
CA GLU A 173 -5.32 -7.91 10.19
C GLU A 173 -6.43 -8.73 9.52
N PHE A 174 -6.08 -9.70 8.68
CA PHE A 174 -7.06 -10.64 8.14
C PHE A 174 -7.64 -11.56 9.22
N VAL A 175 -6.81 -12.11 10.11
CA VAL A 175 -7.29 -12.94 11.24
C VAL A 175 -8.24 -12.14 12.14
N ASP A 176 -7.91 -10.89 12.42
CA ASP A 176 -8.75 -10.00 13.23
C ASP A 176 -10.08 -9.71 12.52
N ALA A 177 -10.06 -9.49 11.21
CA ALA A 177 -11.26 -9.35 10.41
C ALA A 177 -12.15 -10.62 10.47
N PHE A 178 -11.55 -11.81 10.31
CA PHE A 178 -12.28 -13.08 10.39
C PHE A 178 -12.89 -13.33 11.77
N ASN A 179 -12.19 -12.99 12.85
CA ASN A 179 -12.66 -13.12 14.22
C ASN A 179 -13.90 -12.27 14.53
N ARG A 180 -14.10 -11.16 13.79
CA ARG A 180 -15.26 -10.27 13.93
C ARG A 180 -16.49 -10.81 13.18
N ILE A 181 -16.31 -11.70 12.23
CA ILE A 181 -17.35 -12.21 11.35
C ILE A 181 -17.97 -13.48 11.96
N ASP A 182 -19.30 -13.57 11.91
CA ASP A 182 -20.08 -14.79 12.12
C ASP A 182 -20.83 -15.10 10.81
N ALA A 183 -20.29 -16.00 10.00
CA ALA A 183 -20.87 -16.35 8.71
C ALA A 183 -20.62 -17.82 8.33
N ASP A 184 -21.52 -18.37 7.50
CA ASP A 184 -21.35 -19.72 6.95
C ASP A 184 -20.13 -19.77 6.01
N ASP A 185 -19.99 -18.74 5.14
CA ASP A 185 -18.86 -18.56 4.23
C ASP A 185 -18.33 -17.12 4.32
N ILE A 186 -17.02 -16.95 4.12
CA ILE A 186 -16.34 -15.64 4.05
C ILE A 186 -15.62 -15.54 2.71
N VAL A 187 -15.90 -14.49 1.94
CA VAL A 187 -15.18 -14.17 0.70
C VAL A 187 -14.23 -13.03 0.96
N VAL A 188 -13.00 -13.13 0.46
CA VAL A 188 -11.94 -12.14 0.68
C VAL A 188 -11.41 -11.61 -0.64
N PHE A 189 -11.41 -10.29 -0.78
CA PHE A 189 -10.81 -9.55 -1.88
C PHE A 189 -9.55 -8.81 -1.41
N PRO A 190 -8.35 -9.34 -1.67
CA PRO A 190 -7.08 -8.70 -1.28
C PRO A 190 -6.80 -7.38 -2.01
N ASN A 191 -7.30 -7.21 -3.23
CA ASN A 191 -7.16 -6.02 -4.09
C ASN A 191 -5.72 -5.56 -4.33
N ASN A 192 -4.76 -6.40 -3.99
CA ASN A 192 -3.34 -6.19 -4.22
C ASN A 192 -2.62 -7.53 -4.28
N LYS A 193 -1.88 -7.76 -5.36
CA LYS A 193 -1.11 -9.01 -5.56
C LYS A 193 -0.16 -9.35 -4.40
N ASN A 194 0.35 -8.33 -3.70
CA ASN A 194 1.33 -8.50 -2.63
C ASN A 194 0.71 -9.05 -1.34
N VAL A 195 -0.59 -8.89 -1.13
CA VAL A 195 -1.27 -9.35 0.10
C VAL A 195 -2.08 -10.64 -0.09
N ILE A 196 -2.18 -11.16 -1.30
CA ILE A 196 -2.89 -12.43 -1.57
C ILE A 196 -2.33 -13.55 -0.69
N LEU A 197 -1.01 -13.66 -0.59
CA LEU A 197 -0.37 -14.69 0.24
C LEU A 197 -0.66 -14.49 1.73
N ALA A 198 -0.67 -13.26 2.21
CA ALA A 198 -1.02 -12.94 3.60
C ALA A 198 -2.47 -13.33 3.93
N ALA A 199 -3.41 -13.07 3.02
CA ALA A 199 -4.80 -13.48 3.15
C ALA A 199 -4.94 -15.02 3.19
N GLN A 200 -4.22 -15.74 2.32
CA GLN A 200 -4.19 -17.20 2.30
C GLN A 200 -3.62 -17.79 3.59
N GLN A 201 -2.54 -17.24 4.10
CA GLN A 201 -1.95 -17.65 5.38
C GLN A 201 -2.90 -17.40 6.55
N ALA A 202 -3.58 -16.25 6.57
CA ALA A 202 -4.56 -15.92 7.58
C ALA A 202 -5.75 -16.90 7.58
N ALA A 203 -6.25 -17.26 6.39
CA ALA A 203 -7.31 -18.27 6.25
C ALA A 203 -6.88 -19.63 6.81
N GLN A 204 -5.64 -20.07 6.55
CA GLN A 204 -5.09 -21.31 7.12
C GLN A 204 -4.94 -21.23 8.64
N LEU A 205 -4.47 -20.10 9.18
CA LEU A 205 -4.31 -19.89 10.63
C LEU A 205 -5.65 -19.86 11.35
N HIS A 206 -6.68 -19.28 10.76
CA HIS A 206 -8.03 -19.25 11.31
C HIS A 206 -8.70 -20.63 11.29
N GLY A 207 -8.21 -21.55 10.44
CA GLY A 207 -8.68 -22.95 10.40
C GLY A 207 -10.05 -23.12 9.72
N GLY A 208 -10.47 -22.16 8.92
CA GLY A 208 -11.76 -22.15 8.24
C GLY A 208 -11.67 -22.67 6.81
N ASP A 209 -12.26 -23.84 6.55
CA ASP A 209 -12.48 -24.33 5.17
C ASP A 209 -13.52 -23.47 4.43
N ASN A 210 -14.21 -22.57 5.15
CA ASN A 210 -15.24 -21.66 4.67
C ASN A 210 -14.72 -20.28 4.28
N ILE A 211 -13.40 -20.05 4.24
CA ILE A 211 -12.79 -18.79 3.81
C ILE A 211 -12.30 -18.92 2.37
N HIS A 212 -12.90 -18.14 1.49
CA HIS A 212 -12.67 -18.18 0.04
C HIS A 212 -11.87 -16.93 -0.39
N ILE A 213 -10.58 -17.09 -0.65
CA ILE A 213 -9.76 -15.99 -1.18
C ILE A 213 -10.00 -15.89 -2.69
N LEU A 214 -10.64 -14.81 -3.13
CA LEU A 214 -10.75 -14.43 -4.53
C LEU A 214 -9.60 -13.48 -4.87
N PRO A 215 -8.60 -13.92 -5.68
CA PRO A 215 -7.30 -13.28 -5.76
C PRO A 215 -7.30 -12.02 -6.62
N SER A 216 -8.09 -11.01 -6.22
CA SER A 216 -8.08 -9.68 -6.83
C SER A 216 -6.72 -9.01 -6.65
N ARG A 217 -6.19 -8.42 -7.72
CA ARG A 217 -4.83 -7.83 -7.78
C ARG A 217 -4.87 -6.32 -7.76
N SER A 218 -6.06 -5.74 -7.92
CA SER A 218 -6.29 -4.30 -7.93
C SER A 218 -7.64 -3.96 -7.29
N ILE A 219 -7.83 -2.69 -6.94
CA ILE A 219 -9.10 -2.15 -6.46
C ILE A 219 -10.20 -2.34 -7.51
N ALA A 220 -9.86 -2.11 -8.80
CA ALA A 220 -10.81 -2.26 -9.89
C ALA A 220 -11.31 -3.72 -10.03
N GLU A 221 -10.38 -4.70 -9.98
CA GLU A 221 -10.79 -6.12 -9.99
C GLU A 221 -11.73 -6.43 -8.82
N GLY A 222 -11.42 -5.93 -7.62
CA GLY A 222 -12.28 -6.12 -6.45
C GLY A 222 -13.63 -5.45 -6.58
N TYR A 223 -13.67 -4.24 -7.13
CA TYR A 223 -14.90 -3.49 -7.38
C TYR A 223 -15.85 -4.27 -8.30
N PHE A 224 -15.39 -4.64 -9.49
CA PHE A 224 -16.19 -5.41 -10.44
C PHE A 224 -16.63 -6.76 -9.88
N ALA A 225 -15.74 -7.42 -9.13
CA ALA A 225 -16.07 -8.70 -8.51
C ALA A 225 -17.18 -8.56 -7.45
N VAL A 226 -17.10 -7.57 -6.56
CA VAL A 226 -18.12 -7.36 -5.53
C VAL A 226 -19.44 -6.90 -6.17
N ALA A 227 -19.37 -6.06 -7.20
CA ALA A 227 -20.56 -5.63 -7.95
C ALA A 227 -21.33 -6.79 -8.62
N MET A 228 -20.65 -7.92 -8.89
CA MET A 228 -21.28 -9.14 -9.42
C MET A 228 -21.94 -10.01 -8.33
N ASP A 229 -21.98 -9.57 -7.08
CA ASP A 229 -22.69 -10.31 -6.04
C ASP A 229 -24.21 -10.30 -6.28
N VAL A 230 -24.84 -11.44 -6.05
CA VAL A 230 -26.31 -11.61 -6.19
C VAL A 230 -26.84 -12.15 -4.86
N PRO A 231 -27.12 -11.29 -3.87
CA PRO A 231 -27.38 -11.67 -2.47
C PRO A 231 -28.52 -12.69 -2.26
N ASP A 232 -29.52 -12.73 -3.16
CA ASP A 232 -30.67 -13.62 -3.06
C ASP A 232 -30.37 -15.08 -3.45
N ASN A 233 -29.16 -15.35 -3.97
CA ASN A 233 -28.75 -16.70 -4.37
C ASN A 233 -28.03 -17.47 -3.25
N ASP A 234 -27.77 -18.75 -3.49
CA ASP A 234 -26.94 -19.56 -2.60
C ASP A 234 -25.46 -19.12 -2.63
N ASN A 235 -24.71 -19.41 -1.57
CA ASN A 235 -23.33 -18.96 -1.42
C ASN A 235 -22.43 -19.43 -2.57
N LYS A 236 -22.62 -20.64 -3.07
CA LYS A 236 -21.83 -21.17 -4.18
C LYS A 236 -22.03 -20.36 -5.46
N TYR A 237 -23.28 -20.00 -5.75
CA TYR A 237 -23.59 -19.15 -6.90
C TYR A 237 -22.98 -17.77 -6.73
N ARG A 238 -23.16 -17.12 -5.57
CA ARG A 238 -22.61 -15.81 -5.22
C ARG A 238 -21.09 -15.77 -5.39
N ILE A 239 -20.37 -16.75 -4.80
CA ILE A 239 -18.92 -16.86 -4.90
C ILE A 239 -18.47 -17.03 -6.36
N ASN A 240 -19.17 -17.82 -7.15
CA ASN A 240 -18.84 -18.02 -8.56
C ASN A 240 -19.13 -16.78 -9.41
N SER A 241 -20.22 -16.07 -9.14
CA SER A 241 -20.55 -14.79 -9.78
C SER A 241 -19.46 -13.76 -9.50
N MET A 242 -19.12 -13.53 -8.23
CA MET A 242 -18.03 -12.64 -7.86
C MET A 242 -16.67 -13.04 -8.46
N ARG A 243 -16.38 -14.35 -8.53
CA ARG A 243 -15.17 -14.85 -9.20
C ARG A 243 -15.15 -14.56 -10.70
N SER A 244 -16.30 -14.55 -11.34
CA SER A 244 -16.38 -14.19 -12.77
C SER A 244 -16.08 -12.71 -13.00
N GLY A 245 -16.46 -11.84 -12.08
CA GLY A 245 -16.18 -10.41 -12.14
C GLY A 245 -14.70 -10.03 -11.99
N LEU A 246 -13.82 -11.00 -11.64
CA LEU A 246 -12.36 -10.79 -11.69
C LEU A 246 -11.77 -10.98 -13.08
N ARG A 247 -12.54 -11.51 -14.03
CA ARG A 247 -12.03 -11.80 -15.37
C ARG A 247 -12.17 -10.58 -16.25
N ASP A 248 -11.24 -10.49 -17.18
CA ASP A 248 -11.28 -9.50 -18.27
C ASP A 248 -11.28 -8.03 -17.79
N VAL A 249 -10.87 -7.80 -16.52
CA VAL A 249 -10.71 -6.46 -15.98
C VAL A 249 -9.31 -5.93 -16.30
N THR A 250 -9.25 -4.84 -17.06
CA THR A 250 -8.02 -4.08 -17.24
C THR A 250 -7.95 -2.96 -16.20
N THR A 251 -6.83 -2.90 -15.49
CA THR A 251 -6.58 -1.85 -14.49
C THR A 251 -5.47 -0.92 -14.97
N LEU A 252 -5.77 0.37 -15.06
CA LEU A 252 -4.79 1.43 -15.25
C LEU A 252 -4.57 2.16 -13.92
N ILE A 253 -3.32 2.47 -13.62
CA ILE A 253 -2.92 3.25 -12.44
C ILE A 253 -2.05 4.40 -12.90
N GLU A 254 -2.52 5.62 -12.71
CA GLU A 254 -1.80 6.85 -13.00
C GLU A 254 -1.14 7.39 -11.73
N THR A 255 0.15 7.75 -11.83
CA THR A 255 0.94 8.29 -10.72
C THR A 255 2.20 8.98 -11.22
N THR A 256 2.82 9.77 -10.34
CA THR A 256 4.11 10.43 -10.61
C THR A 256 5.28 9.49 -10.27
N ALA A 257 6.25 9.39 -11.16
CA ALA A 257 7.46 8.58 -10.97
C ALA A 257 8.30 9.08 -9.79
N SER A 258 8.51 8.25 -8.79
CA SER A 258 9.30 8.57 -7.60
C SER A 258 10.81 8.50 -7.81
N ARG A 259 11.28 7.92 -8.90
CA ARG A 259 12.69 7.76 -9.30
C ARG A 259 12.81 7.52 -10.80
N ASP A 260 14.03 7.68 -11.32
CA ASP A 260 14.34 7.27 -12.68
C ASP A 260 14.19 5.75 -12.82
N TYR A 261 13.57 5.33 -13.91
CA TYR A 261 13.33 3.92 -14.21
C TYR A 261 13.41 3.67 -15.71
N SER A 262 13.98 2.53 -16.09
CA SER A 262 14.01 2.09 -17.50
C SER A 262 13.57 0.62 -17.54
N TYR A 263 12.58 0.35 -18.37
CA TYR A 263 12.02 -0.99 -18.58
C TYR A 263 11.63 -1.15 -20.06
N HIS A 264 12.18 -2.15 -20.72
CA HIS A 264 12.09 -2.30 -22.17
C HIS A 264 12.49 -1.01 -22.88
N ASP A 265 11.62 -0.49 -23.76
CA ASP A 265 11.88 0.72 -24.57
C ASP A 265 11.39 2.01 -23.87
N LEU A 266 10.78 1.89 -22.67
CA LEU A 266 10.30 3.01 -21.89
C LEU A 266 11.32 3.46 -20.85
N THR A 267 11.55 4.75 -20.80
CA THR A 267 12.37 5.38 -19.76
C THR A 267 11.58 6.52 -19.15
N CYS A 268 11.40 6.51 -17.84
CA CYS A 268 10.82 7.62 -17.10
C CYS A 268 11.87 8.25 -16.17
N ARG A 269 11.74 9.54 -15.95
CA ARG A 269 12.53 10.30 -14.98
C ARG A 269 11.70 10.60 -13.75
N GLN A 270 12.36 10.79 -12.63
CA GLN A 270 11.70 11.26 -11.42
C GLN A 270 10.90 12.53 -11.69
N GLY A 271 9.63 12.54 -11.30
CA GLY A 271 8.70 13.64 -11.47
C GLY A 271 7.93 13.64 -12.80
N GLU A 272 8.17 12.69 -13.69
CA GLU A 272 7.32 12.47 -14.87
C GLU A 272 6.10 11.61 -14.48
N GLU A 273 5.00 11.81 -15.18
CA GLU A 273 3.78 11.03 -14.99
C GLU A 273 3.90 9.69 -15.71
N ILE A 274 3.42 8.66 -15.07
CA ILE A 274 3.45 7.30 -15.59
C ILE A 274 2.08 6.64 -15.44
N VAL A 275 1.74 5.79 -16.37
CA VAL A 275 0.58 4.90 -16.24
C VAL A 275 1.04 3.46 -16.30
N LEU A 276 0.57 2.70 -15.31
CA LEU A 276 0.75 1.25 -15.28
C LEU A 276 -0.54 0.58 -15.74
N MET A 277 -0.44 -0.36 -16.67
CA MET A 277 -1.51 -1.26 -17.07
C MET A 277 -1.25 -2.64 -16.48
N ASN A 278 -2.14 -3.12 -15.63
CA ASN A 278 -2.01 -4.41 -14.93
C ASN A 278 -0.66 -4.58 -14.19
N GLY A 279 -0.05 -3.45 -13.80
CA GLY A 279 1.20 -3.40 -13.04
C GLY A 279 2.48 -3.23 -13.88
N GLU A 280 2.38 -3.06 -15.20
CA GLU A 280 3.49 -2.74 -16.11
C GLU A 280 3.37 -1.32 -16.63
N ILE A 281 4.47 -0.56 -16.68
CA ILE A 281 4.47 0.82 -17.21
C ILE A 281 4.22 0.76 -18.72
N VAL A 282 3.18 1.45 -19.19
CA VAL A 282 2.80 1.50 -20.60
C VAL A 282 2.87 2.91 -21.21
N SER A 283 2.80 3.95 -20.40
CA SER A 283 2.93 5.33 -20.84
C SER A 283 3.76 6.16 -19.87
N VAL A 284 4.49 7.13 -20.41
CA VAL A 284 5.31 8.10 -19.68
C VAL A 284 5.16 9.45 -20.37
N ASN A 285 4.69 10.47 -19.64
CA ASN A 285 4.51 11.81 -20.19
C ASN A 285 4.80 12.88 -19.11
N LYS A 286 4.86 14.14 -19.50
CA LYS A 286 4.95 15.27 -18.54
C LYS A 286 3.58 15.79 -18.12
N ASN A 287 2.58 15.52 -18.91
CA ASN A 287 1.18 15.86 -18.66
C ASN A 287 0.44 14.57 -18.26
N TRP A 288 -0.22 14.59 -17.12
CA TRP A 288 -0.90 13.44 -16.55
C TRP A 288 -2.06 12.96 -17.45
N LEU A 289 -2.84 13.89 -18.01
CA LEU A 289 -3.99 13.55 -18.84
C LEU A 289 -3.58 12.91 -20.16
N GLU A 290 -2.58 13.50 -20.84
CA GLU A 290 -2.04 12.90 -22.06
C GLU A 290 -1.42 11.53 -21.78
N CYS A 291 -0.71 11.38 -20.64
CA CYS A 291 -0.15 10.09 -20.22
C CYS A 291 -1.25 9.03 -20.07
N LEU A 292 -2.37 9.41 -19.44
CA LEU A 292 -3.49 8.52 -19.21
C LEU A 292 -4.22 8.15 -20.51
N ILE A 293 -4.51 9.12 -21.36
CA ILE A 293 -5.19 8.88 -22.66
C ILE A 293 -4.31 8.01 -23.58
N GLU A 294 -3.00 8.26 -23.63
CA GLU A 294 -2.06 7.40 -24.36
C GLU A 294 -2.12 5.95 -23.86
N ALA A 295 -2.16 5.74 -22.54
CA ALA A 295 -2.26 4.41 -21.95
C ALA A 295 -3.62 3.75 -22.26
N MET A 296 -4.71 4.50 -22.20
CA MET A 296 -6.05 3.98 -22.52
C MET A 296 -6.15 3.51 -23.98
N ARG A 297 -5.55 4.23 -24.93
CA ARG A 297 -5.49 3.81 -26.34
C ARG A 297 -4.71 2.51 -26.56
N LEU A 298 -3.89 2.09 -25.59
CA LEU A 298 -3.15 0.82 -25.62
C LEU A 298 -3.92 -0.35 -25.00
N VAL A 299 -5.09 -0.08 -24.40
CA VAL A 299 -5.94 -1.14 -23.85
C VAL A 299 -6.47 -1.99 -25.00
N PRO A 300 -6.23 -3.30 -25.00
CA PRO A 300 -6.80 -4.18 -26.03
C PRO A 300 -8.33 -4.09 -26.02
N ASP A 301 -8.91 -4.00 -27.19
CA ASP A 301 -10.36 -4.04 -27.41
C ASP A 301 -11.15 -3.00 -26.55
N ILE A 302 -10.55 -1.81 -26.33
CA ILE A 302 -11.15 -0.73 -25.52
C ILE A 302 -12.55 -0.33 -26.04
N ASP A 303 -12.77 -0.43 -27.34
CA ASP A 303 -14.06 -0.12 -27.96
C ASP A 303 -15.15 -1.13 -27.59
N ASP A 304 -14.77 -2.33 -27.12
CA ASP A 304 -15.67 -3.36 -26.63
C ASP A 304 -15.91 -3.28 -25.10
N ALA A 305 -15.17 -2.39 -24.39
CA ALA A 305 -15.39 -2.19 -22.96
C ALA A 305 -16.72 -1.47 -22.72
N GLU A 306 -17.57 -2.05 -21.89
CA GLU A 306 -18.91 -1.50 -21.58
C GLU A 306 -18.85 -0.52 -20.41
N THR A 307 -17.94 -0.74 -19.47
CA THR A 307 -17.88 0.01 -18.20
C THR A 307 -16.48 0.51 -17.91
N CYS A 308 -16.39 1.79 -17.55
CA CYS A 308 -15.19 2.43 -17.03
C CYS A 308 -15.46 2.99 -15.63
N VAL A 309 -14.73 2.55 -14.63
CA VAL A 309 -14.76 3.16 -13.30
C VAL A 309 -13.44 3.86 -13.02
N VAL A 310 -13.51 5.10 -12.57
CA VAL A 310 -12.36 5.95 -12.24
C VAL A 310 -12.40 6.28 -10.76
N PHE A 311 -11.41 5.84 -10.01
CA PHE A 311 -11.24 6.22 -8.61
C PHE A 311 -10.22 7.35 -8.53
N SER A 312 -10.69 8.54 -8.10
CA SER A 312 -9.83 9.71 -7.91
C SER A 312 -9.12 9.67 -6.57
N GLY A 313 -7.86 10.08 -6.56
CA GLY A 313 -7.01 10.13 -5.36
C GLY A 313 -7.19 11.39 -4.54
N GLU A 314 -6.59 11.38 -3.33
CA GLU A 314 -6.57 12.53 -2.45
C GLU A 314 -5.88 13.73 -3.14
N GLY A 315 -6.56 14.89 -3.15
CA GLY A 315 -6.03 16.14 -3.70
C GLY A 315 -6.26 16.35 -5.19
N VAL A 316 -6.96 15.46 -5.87
CA VAL A 316 -7.46 15.70 -7.22
C VAL A 316 -8.53 16.79 -7.15
N SER A 317 -8.39 17.84 -7.97
CA SER A 317 -9.32 18.95 -7.99
C SER A 317 -10.55 18.67 -8.87
N GLU A 318 -11.64 19.43 -8.65
CA GLU A 318 -12.83 19.37 -9.51
C GLU A 318 -12.50 19.72 -10.98
N ASP A 319 -11.61 20.70 -11.20
CA ASP A 319 -11.16 21.08 -12.55
C ASP A 319 -10.46 19.91 -13.27
N GLU A 320 -9.63 19.12 -12.56
CA GLU A 320 -8.98 17.93 -13.12
C GLU A 320 -9.98 16.80 -13.42
N LEU A 321 -11.03 16.66 -12.61
CA LEU A 321 -12.11 15.68 -12.86
C LEU A 321 -12.93 16.07 -14.08
N ASP A 322 -13.28 17.36 -14.22
CA ASP A 322 -13.99 17.87 -15.37
C ASP A 322 -13.16 17.69 -16.66
N GLU A 323 -11.85 18.06 -16.62
CA GLU A 323 -10.92 17.88 -17.75
C GLU A 323 -10.82 16.41 -18.16
N LEU A 324 -10.74 15.48 -17.19
CA LEU A 324 -10.73 14.05 -17.45
C LEU A 324 -12.03 13.58 -18.09
N SER A 325 -13.17 13.98 -17.52
CA SER A 325 -14.50 13.59 -18.02
C SER A 325 -14.71 14.03 -19.46
N GLU A 326 -14.45 15.32 -19.77
CA GLU A 326 -14.57 15.87 -21.12
C GLU A 326 -13.67 15.10 -22.10
N ARG A 327 -12.43 14.81 -21.68
CA ARG A 327 -11.45 14.11 -22.53
C ARG A 327 -11.83 12.65 -22.79
N LEU A 328 -12.39 11.96 -21.79
CA LEU A 328 -12.89 10.59 -21.94
C LEU A 328 -14.07 10.53 -22.91
N GLU A 329 -15.02 11.45 -22.79
CA GLU A 329 -16.17 11.53 -23.69
C GLU A 329 -15.76 11.83 -25.14
N GLU A 330 -14.73 12.69 -25.36
CA GLU A 330 -14.20 13.00 -26.69
C GLU A 330 -13.49 11.81 -27.35
N GLU A 331 -12.62 11.13 -26.59
CA GLU A 331 -11.74 10.08 -27.13
C GLU A 331 -12.40 8.70 -27.16
N PHE A 332 -13.30 8.43 -26.20
CA PHE A 332 -13.95 7.11 -26.01
C PHE A 332 -15.48 7.27 -25.85
N PRO A 333 -16.18 7.75 -26.87
CA PRO A 333 -17.60 8.13 -26.76
C PRO A 333 -18.56 6.94 -26.50
N THR A 334 -18.09 5.71 -26.64
CA THR A 334 -18.86 4.50 -26.34
C THR A 334 -18.69 4.02 -24.90
N LEU A 335 -17.71 4.59 -24.16
CA LEU A 335 -17.33 4.15 -22.83
C LEU A 335 -18.12 4.93 -21.77
N GLU A 336 -18.94 4.26 -21.00
CA GLU A 336 -19.61 4.87 -19.85
C GLU A 336 -18.62 4.97 -18.68
N ALA A 337 -18.13 6.18 -18.41
CA ALA A 337 -17.19 6.42 -17.33
C ALA A 337 -17.90 6.91 -16.07
N GLU A 338 -17.74 6.19 -14.95
CA GLU A 338 -18.16 6.61 -13.62
C GLU A 338 -16.96 7.07 -12.80
N ILE A 339 -16.99 8.32 -12.31
CA ILE A 339 -15.92 8.89 -11.48
C ILE A 339 -16.34 8.84 -10.02
N ILE A 340 -15.51 8.22 -9.17
CA ILE A 340 -15.76 8.00 -7.75
C ILE A 340 -14.59 8.57 -6.95
N ASP A 341 -14.88 9.37 -5.90
CA ASP A 341 -13.85 9.82 -4.97
C ASP A 341 -13.33 8.63 -4.13
N GLY A 342 -12.14 8.15 -4.45
CA GLY A 342 -11.50 7.04 -3.75
C GLY A 342 -10.68 7.47 -2.55
N GLY A 343 -10.13 8.69 -2.56
CA GLY A 343 -9.30 9.26 -1.51
C GLY A 343 -7.98 8.52 -1.27
N GLN A 344 -7.47 7.77 -2.27
CA GLN A 344 -6.16 7.10 -2.18
C GLN A 344 -5.01 8.10 -2.33
N LYS A 345 -3.93 7.92 -1.54
CA LYS A 345 -2.84 8.90 -1.44
C LYS A 345 -1.77 8.79 -2.51
N LEU A 346 -1.43 7.56 -2.96
CA LEU A 346 -0.29 7.33 -3.86
C LEU A 346 -0.62 7.49 -5.34
N TYR A 347 -1.86 7.24 -5.70
CA TYR A 347 -2.30 7.19 -7.09
C TYR A 347 -3.30 8.30 -7.35
N ARG A 348 -3.04 9.12 -8.37
CA ARG A 348 -3.97 10.18 -8.76
C ARG A 348 -5.25 9.56 -9.27
N PHE A 349 -5.12 8.56 -10.16
CA PHE A 349 -6.26 7.82 -10.68
C PHE A 349 -5.99 6.31 -10.69
N ILE A 350 -7.02 5.54 -10.34
CA ILE A 350 -7.09 4.11 -10.60
C ILE A 350 -8.29 3.91 -11.51
N ILE A 351 -8.10 3.33 -12.68
CA ILE A 351 -9.17 3.08 -13.65
C ILE A 351 -9.35 1.59 -13.85
N GLY A 352 -10.59 1.17 -13.81
CA GLY A 352 -11.01 -0.19 -14.15
C GLY A 352 -11.85 -0.17 -15.42
N LEU A 353 -11.52 -1.06 -16.34
CA LEU A 353 -12.25 -1.30 -17.58
C LEU A 353 -12.70 -2.76 -17.61
N SER A 354 -13.98 -2.98 -17.97
CA SER A 354 -14.57 -4.32 -18.07
C SER A 354 -15.55 -4.39 -19.20
#